data_94c6b7724e20d4eff948f25862831b4a
#
_entry.id   94c6b7724e20d4eff948f25862831b4a
#
_cell.length_a   1.000
_cell.length_b   1.000
_cell.length_c   1.000
_cell.angle_alpha   90.00
_cell.angle_beta   90.00
_cell.angle_gamma   90.00
#
_symmetry.space_group_name_H-M   'P 1'
#
loop_
_entity.id
_entity.type
_entity.pdbx_description
1 polymer ?
#
loop_
_entity_poly.entity_id
_entity_poly.type
_entity_poly.pdbx_seq_one_letter_code
_entity_poly.pdbx_strand_id
1 'polypeptide(L)' 'MKEYKAMAHINSLNGERAEVTVLEKVGDNDYVVNYKGVKCHALFNWFVCEYYADDVYGIVKE' A
#
# COMPACT_ATOMS: atom_id res chain seq x y z
N MET A 1 -13.96 6.42 4.41
CA MET A 1 -12.78 7.16 3.90
C MET A 1 -12.81 7.18 2.38
N LYS A 2 -12.47 8.30 1.80
CA LYS A 2 -12.39 8.40 0.33
C LYS A 2 -11.09 7.76 -0.17
N GLU A 3 -11.21 7.09 -1.29
CA GLU A 3 -10.02 6.54 -1.96
C GLU A 3 -9.21 7.69 -2.55
N TYR A 4 -7.89 7.54 -2.50
CA TYR A 4 -6.98 8.53 -3.08
C TYR A 4 -5.73 7.83 -3.58
N LYS A 5 -5.03 8.48 -4.50
CA LYS A 5 -3.80 7.94 -5.08
C LYS A 5 -2.59 8.42 -4.30
N ALA A 6 -1.63 7.53 -4.16
CA ALA A 6 -0.37 7.83 -3.48
C ALA A 6 0.75 6.99 -4.09
N MET A 7 1.98 7.39 -3.80
CA MET A 7 3.13 6.60 -4.21
C MET A 7 3.49 5.65 -3.08
N ALA A 8 3.80 4.42 -3.42
CA ALA A 8 4.19 3.39 -2.46
C ALA A 8 5.38 2.61 -2.99
N HIS A 9 6.23 2.16 -2.09
CA HIS A 9 7.27 1.20 -2.44
C HIS A 9 6.61 -0.16 -2.59
N ILE A 10 6.82 -0.82 -3.71
CA ILE A 10 6.14 -2.07 -4.05
C ILE A 10 7.09 -3.24 -3.84
N ASN A 11 6.66 -4.21 -3.05
CA ASN A 11 7.49 -5.35 -2.69
C ASN A 11 7.93 -6.15 -3.92
N SER A 12 7.01 -6.44 -4.84
CA SER A 12 7.35 -7.20 -6.05
C SER A 12 8.28 -6.46 -7.00
N LEU A 13 8.45 -5.14 -6.82
CA LEU A 13 9.35 -4.31 -7.62
C LEU A 13 10.65 -4.00 -6.87
N ASN A 14 11.02 -4.83 -5.91
CA ASN A 14 12.23 -4.65 -5.10
C ASN A 14 12.26 -3.30 -4.37
N GLY A 15 11.09 -2.79 -3.97
CA GLY A 15 10.98 -1.54 -3.26
C GLY A 15 10.94 -0.29 -4.14
N GLU A 16 10.86 -0.43 -5.45
CA GLU A 16 10.67 0.72 -6.32
C GLU A 16 9.29 1.32 -6.11
N ARG A 17 9.19 2.64 -6.24
CA ARG A 17 7.92 3.34 -6.05
C ARG A 17 7.02 3.22 -7.26
N ALA A 18 5.73 3.04 -6.98
CA ALA A 18 4.70 3.04 -8.01
C ALA A 18 3.43 3.66 -7.42
N GLU A 19 2.54 4.11 -8.29
CA GLU A 19 1.28 4.69 -7.86
C GLU A 19 0.32 3.58 -7.43
N VAL A 20 -0.30 3.78 -6.28
CA VAL A 20 -1.34 2.89 -5.77
C VAL A 20 -2.57 3.72 -5.40
N THR A 21 -3.72 3.05 -5.28
CA THR A 21 -4.93 3.69 -4.76
C THR A 21 -5.09 3.25 -3.31
N VAL A 22 -5.06 4.21 -2.39
CA VAL A 22 -5.29 3.92 -0.97
C VAL A 22 -6.79 3.78 -0.77
N LEU A 23 -7.22 2.60 -0.32
CA LEU A 23 -8.63 2.27 -0.19
C LEU A 23 -9.16 2.57 1.20
N GLU A 24 -8.44 2.15 2.24
CA GLU A 24 -8.87 2.38 3.61
C GLU A 24 -7.70 2.26 4.58
N LYS A 25 -7.87 2.85 5.76
CA LYS A 25 -6.94 2.71 6.87
C LYS A 25 -7.50 1.66 7.82
N VAL A 26 -6.72 0.61 8.08
CA VAL A 26 -7.17 -0.51 8.90
C VAL A 26 -6.42 -0.64 10.24
N GLY A 27 -5.45 0.21 10.47
CA GLY A 27 -4.68 0.26 11.71
C GLY A 27 -3.92 1.57 11.79
N ASP A 28 -3.11 1.76 12.84
CA ASP A 28 -2.40 3.04 13.05
C ASP A 28 -1.52 3.42 11.86
N ASN A 29 -0.78 2.46 11.33
CA ASN A 29 0.08 2.66 10.18
C ASN A 29 -0.22 1.65 9.08
N ASP A 30 -1.38 0.99 9.16
CA ASP A 30 -1.73 -0.09 8.25
C ASP A 30 -2.87 0.36 7.35
N TYR A 31 -2.63 0.28 6.05
CA TYR A 31 -3.60 0.68 5.03
C TYR A 31 -3.82 -0.46 4.05
N VAL A 32 -4.99 -0.47 3.43
CA VAL A 32 -5.25 -1.35 2.30
C VAL A 32 -5.18 -0.51 1.04
N VAL A 33 -4.37 -0.94 0.10
CA VAL A 33 -4.18 -0.23 -1.17
C VAL A 33 -4.42 -1.18 -2.33
N ASN A 34 -4.73 -0.60 -3.48
CA ASN A 34 -4.89 -1.35 -4.72
C ASN A 34 -3.73 -0.99 -5.65
N TYR A 35 -2.98 -2.01 -6.04
CA TYR A 35 -1.90 -1.87 -7.01
C TYR A 35 -2.20 -2.78 -8.20
N LYS A 36 -2.52 -2.20 -9.35
CA LYS A 36 -2.81 -2.91 -10.60
C LYS A 36 -3.87 -4.02 -10.40
N GLY A 37 -4.93 -3.69 -9.67
CA GLY A 37 -6.02 -4.62 -9.44
C GLY A 37 -5.82 -5.58 -8.29
N VAL A 38 -4.69 -5.50 -7.59
CA VAL A 38 -4.40 -6.35 -6.44
C VAL A 38 -4.55 -5.53 -5.17
N LYS A 39 -5.43 -5.98 -4.27
CA LYS A 39 -5.56 -5.36 -2.95
C LYS A 39 -4.53 -5.96 -2.01
N CYS A 40 -3.77 -5.12 -1.36
CA CYS A 40 -2.74 -5.57 -0.44
C CYS A 40 -2.57 -4.58 0.71
N HIS A 41 -1.90 -5.05 1.77
CA HIS A 41 -1.59 -4.20 2.90
C HIS A 41 -0.40 -3.30 2.57
N ALA A 42 -0.47 -2.06 3.04
CA ALA A 42 0.63 -1.12 2.94
C ALA A 42 0.87 -0.51 4.30
N LEU A 43 2.13 -0.41 4.70
CA LEU A 43 2.52 0.23 5.94
C LEU A 43 3.02 1.63 5.64
N PHE A 44 2.64 2.58 6.48
CA PHE A 44 3.12 3.95 6.36
C PHE A 44 4.32 4.14 7.28
N ASN A 45 5.44 4.54 6.71
CA ASN A 45 6.66 4.81 7.47
C ASN A 45 6.75 6.31 7.78
N TRP A 46 6.61 6.65 9.07
CA TRP A 46 6.62 8.04 9.52
C TRP A 46 7.97 8.74 9.35
N PHE A 47 9.07 7.99 9.38
CA PHE A 47 10.40 8.58 9.26
C PHE A 47 10.66 9.15 7.87
N VAL A 48 10.19 8.47 6.85
CA VAL A 48 10.37 8.89 5.46
C VAL A 48 9.06 9.36 4.83
N CYS A 49 7.95 9.26 5.56
CA CYS A 49 6.61 9.65 5.09
C CYS A 49 6.24 8.96 3.78
N GLU A 50 6.48 7.66 3.71
CA GLU A 50 6.20 6.87 2.52
C GLU A 50 5.45 5.60 2.87
N TYR A 51 4.65 5.11 1.91
CA TYR A 51 3.97 3.83 2.03
C TYR A 51 4.86 2.71 1.51
N TYR A 52 4.76 1.55 2.13
CA TYR A 52 5.44 0.33 1.71
C TYR A 52 4.38 -0.75 1.52
N ALA A 53 4.02 -1.04 0.27
CA ALA A 53 2.97 -1.98 -0.07
C ALA A 53 3.55 -3.38 -0.28
N ASP A 54 2.95 -4.35 0.40
CA ASP A 54 3.36 -5.74 0.26
C ASP A 54 2.35 -6.47 -0.64
N ASP A 55 2.64 -6.50 -1.92
CA ASP A 55 1.80 -7.15 -2.93
C ASP A 55 2.18 -8.62 -3.16
N VAL A 56 3.02 -9.17 -2.30
CA VAL A 56 3.43 -10.58 -2.37
C VAL A 56 2.83 -11.37 -1.22
N TYR A 57 3.14 -10.98 0.01
CA TYR A 57 2.65 -11.69 1.20
C TYR A 57 1.49 -10.99 1.89
N GLY A 58 1.30 -9.71 1.60
CA GLY A 58 0.26 -8.90 2.20
C GLY A 58 -1.03 -8.80 1.39
N ILE A 59 -1.25 -9.70 0.44
CA ILE A 59 -2.44 -9.68 -0.41
C ILE A 59 -3.68 -9.91 0.44
N VAL A 60 -4.67 -9.03 0.26
CA VAL A 60 -5.96 -9.15 0.95
C VAL A 60 -6.85 -10.07 0.15
N LYS A 61 -7.28 -11.14 0.79
CA LYS A 61 -8.21 -12.09 0.17
C LYS A 61 -9.63 -11.74 0.58
N GLU A 62 -10.51 -11.70 -0.39
CA GLU A 62 -11.93 -11.46 -0.16
C GLU A 62 -12.69 -12.76 0.04
#